data_683c389162072f4c76a072811c9631b7
#
_entry.id   683c389162072f4c76a072811c9631b7
#
_cell.length_a   1.000
_cell.length_b   1.000
_cell.length_c   1.000
_cell.angle_alpha   90.00
_cell.angle_beta   90.00
_cell.angle_gamma   90.00
#
_symmetry.space_group_name_H-M   'P 1'
#
loop_
_entity.id
_entity.type
_entity.pdbx_description
1 polymer ?
#
loop_
_entity_poly.entity_id
_entity_poly.type
_entity_poly.pdbx_seq_one_letter_code
_entity_poly.pdbx_strand_id
1 'polypeptide(L)'
;MLKFAANLSFLYNELPFMERFSAAAKDGFKGVEYLFPYAVSAQEIAAALQDSGLQQVLFNAPPAGHDRDTAQIAWDQGVRGTTCLPGREEEFKRGFMMALEYADRLQCPRIHVMAGLVPESFRLPNPLPTLLQTSAPHAATPGPMRDTYLRNLRWAAETAAKAGREVLIEPINTRDIPHFFLNRQDDAHAIVQEVNLPNLKVQFDLYHCQIVEGDVQNKIRHYLPTGKVAHLQIAGVPQRHEPDTGELHYDTLFDTIEEVSAQCGWDGWLGCEYRPALGAVAGGTSGGLGWLKRRTTSLG
;
A
#
# COMPACT_ATOMS: atom_id res chain seq x y z
N MET A 1 12.17 4.99 17.18
CA MET A 1 12.58 5.66 15.91
C MET A 1 11.81 5.06 14.75
N LEU A 2 11.16 5.87 13.91
CA LEU A 2 10.38 5.42 12.75
C LEU A 2 11.27 4.83 11.66
N LYS A 3 10.77 3.80 10.98
CA LYS A 3 11.42 3.15 9.85
C LYS A 3 10.73 3.59 8.56
N PHE A 4 11.48 4.22 7.65
CA PHE A 4 10.97 4.69 6.37
C PHE A 4 11.41 3.77 5.23
N ALA A 5 10.48 3.43 4.34
CA ALA A 5 10.73 2.65 3.13
C ALA A 5 10.50 3.51 1.89
N ALA A 6 11.44 3.49 0.94
CA ALA A 6 11.24 4.17 -0.33
C ALA A 6 10.28 3.36 -1.22
N ASN A 7 9.22 3.99 -1.72
CA ASN A 7 8.37 3.37 -2.73
C ASN A 7 8.98 3.58 -4.12
N LEU A 8 9.61 2.54 -4.66
CA LEU A 8 10.35 2.62 -5.93
C LEU A 8 9.45 2.70 -7.17
N SER A 9 8.12 2.60 -7.02
CA SER A 9 7.18 2.91 -8.09
C SER A 9 6.89 4.40 -8.21
N PHE A 10 7.17 5.18 -7.16
CA PHE A 10 6.91 6.63 -7.09
C PHE A 10 8.21 7.43 -7.02
N LEU A 11 9.20 6.97 -6.26
CA LEU A 11 10.48 7.63 -6.08
C LEU A 11 11.52 7.13 -7.09
N TYR A 12 12.48 7.97 -7.42
CA TYR A 12 13.60 7.66 -8.35
C TYR A 12 13.13 7.33 -9.76
N ASN A 13 11.97 7.84 -10.21
CA ASN A 13 11.43 7.57 -11.54
C ASN A 13 12.28 8.15 -12.69
N GLU A 14 13.25 8.99 -12.38
CA GLU A 14 14.31 9.43 -13.28
C GLU A 14 15.32 8.32 -13.65
N LEU A 15 15.30 7.18 -12.93
CA LEU A 15 16.20 6.05 -13.12
C LEU A 15 15.45 4.80 -13.60
N PRO A 16 16.10 3.90 -14.33
CA PRO A 16 15.61 2.54 -14.56
C PRO A 16 15.31 1.84 -13.23
N PHE A 17 14.29 0.97 -13.19
CA PHE A 17 13.82 0.36 -11.95
C PHE A 17 14.92 -0.29 -11.11
N MET A 18 15.82 -1.05 -11.75
CA MET A 18 16.90 -1.76 -11.05
C MET A 18 17.97 -0.83 -10.45
N GLU A 19 18.12 0.38 -10.96
CA GLU A 19 19.06 1.38 -10.42
C GLU A 19 18.49 2.11 -9.20
N ARG A 20 17.16 2.10 -9.01
CA ARG A 20 16.47 2.77 -7.91
C ARG A 20 16.84 2.20 -6.53
N PHE A 21 17.22 0.92 -6.45
CA PHE A 21 17.65 0.28 -5.21
C PHE A 21 18.93 0.94 -4.67
N SER A 22 19.95 1.06 -5.48
CA SER A 22 21.21 1.70 -5.08
C SER A 22 21.02 3.19 -4.76
N ALA A 23 20.16 3.89 -5.49
CA ALA A 23 19.82 5.29 -5.24
C ALA A 23 19.13 5.45 -3.87
N ALA A 24 18.14 4.62 -3.56
CA ALA A 24 17.46 4.65 -2.27
C ALA A 24 18.42 4.36 -1.09
N ALA A 25 19.30 3.37 -1.24
CA ALA A 25 20.31 3.05 -0.25
C ALA A 25 21.30 4.21 -0.02
N LYS A 26 21.72 4.88 -1.10
CA LYS A 26 22.60 6.07 -1.05
C LYS A 26 21.95 7.23 -0.30
N ASP A 27 20.65 7.41 -0.44
CA ASP A 27 19.90 8.44 0.28
C ASP A 27 19.54 8.04 1.72
N GLY A 28 19.96 6.85 2.17
CA GLY A 28 19.88 6.42 3.56
C GLY A 28 18.67 5.56 3.92
N PHE A 29 17.82 5.22 2.96
CA PHE A 29 16.74 4.25 3.20
C PHE A 29 17.30 2.88 3.60
N LYS A 30 16.55 2.15 4.43
CA LYS A 30 16.85 0.77 4.84
C LYS A 30 15.81 -0.22 4.34
N GLY A 31 14.65 0.27 3.95
CA GLY A 31 13.57 -0.50 3.38
C GLY A 31 13.11 0.07 2.05
N VAL A 32 12.57 -0.80 1.21
CA VAL A 32 11.93 -0.43 -0.05
C VAL A 32 10.60 -1.17 -0.21
N GLU A 33 9.70 -0.53 -0.94
CA GLU A 33 8.45 -1.10 -1.41
C GLU A 33 8.22 -0.68 -2.86
N TYR A 34 7.32 -1.33 -3.54
CA TYR A 34 6.88 -0.97 -4.89
C TYR A 34 5.56 -1.66 -5.23
N LEU A 35 4.90 -1.21 -6.30
CA LEU A 35 3.62 -1.79 -6.70
C LEU A 35 3.82 -3.21 -7.29
N PHE A 36 4.30 -3.31 -8.52
CA PHE A 36 4.35 -4.57 -9.27
C PHE A 36 5.76 -4.89 -9.77
N PRO A 37 6.44 -5.89 -9.20
CA PRO A 37 7.82 -6.23 -9.57
C PRO A 37 7.93 -7.14 -10.81
N TYR A 38 6.82 -7.60 -11.36
CA TYR A 38 6.74 -8.78 -12.22
C TYR A 38 7.43 -8.64 -13.59
N ALA A 39 7.75 -7.42 -14.02
CA ALA A 39 8.57 -7.20 -15.22
C ALA A 39 10.03 -7.69 -15.08
N VAL A 40 10.52 -7.81 -13.83
CA VAL A 40 11.88 -8.27 -13.49
C VAL A 40 11.78 -9.60 -12.74
N SER A 41 12.75 -10.49 -12.90
CA SER A 41 12.75 -11.74 -12.15
C SER A 41 12.99 -11.51 -10.66
N ALA A 42 12.36 -12.31 -9.80
CA ALA A 42 12.57 -12.22 -8.35
C ALA A 42 14.04 -12.43 -7.96
N GLN A 43 14.81 -13.18 -8.75
CA GLN A 43 16.23 -13.40 -8.50
C GLN A 43 17.06 -12.14 -8.74
N GLU A 44 16.80 -11.41 -9.83
CA GLU A 44 17.48 -10.14 -10.11
C GLU A 44 17.18 -9.09 -9.04
N ILE A 45 15.91 -9.00 -8.61
CA ILE A 45 15.52 -8.10 -7.53
C ILE A 45 16.17 -8.49 -6.20
N ALA A 46 16.23 -9.78 -5.87
CA ALA A 46 16.90 -10.26 -4.66
C ALA A 46 18.40 -9.90 -4.66
N ALA A 47 19.07 -10.01 -5.80
CA ALA A 47 20.47 -9.56 -5.92
C ALA A 47 20.59 -8.04 -5.69
N ALA A 48 19.74 -7.22 -6.28
CA ALA A 48 19.76 -5.76 -6.08
C ALA A 48 19.50 -5.36 -4.62
N LEU A 49 18.59 -6.06 -3.91
CA LEU A 49 18.36 -5.86 -2.48
C LEU A 49 19.60 -6.21 -1.66
N GLN A 50 20.24 -7.34 -1.96
CA GLN A 50 21.47 -7.78 -1.28
C GLN A 50 22.61 -6.78 -1.51
N ASP A 51 22.86 -6.39 -2.76
CA ASP A 51 23.94 -5.49 -3.13
C ASP A 51 23.78 -4.09 -2.51
N SER A 52 22.53 -3.64 -2.35
CA SER A 52 22.21 -2.34 -1.75
C SER A 52 22.02 -2.38 -0.22
N GLY A 53 21.95 -3.57 0.39
CA GLY A 53 21.70 -3.74 1.82
C GLY A 53 20.28 -3.29 2.24
N LEU A 54 19.30 -3.37 1.33
CA LEU A 54 17.92 -2.97 1.55
C LEU A 54 17.02 -4.16 1.89
N GLN A 55 16.02 -3.91 2.75
CA GLN A 55 14.96 -4.86 3.03
C GLN A 55 13.74 -4.58 2.14
N GLN A 56 13.22 -5.61 1.46
CA GLN A 56 11.89 -5.53 0.84
C GLN A 56 10.82 -5.60 1.93
N VAL A 57 9.94 -4.60 2.04
CA VAL A 57 8.98 -4.52 3.14
C VAL A 57 7.54 -4.77 2.70
N LEU A 58 7.21 -4.47 1.45
CA LEU A 58 5.88 -4.61 0.87
C LEU A 58 5.97 -4.62 -0.66
N PHE A 59 5.07 -5.34 -1.33
CA PHE A 59 4.70 -5.15 -2.73
C PHE A 59 3.28 -5.67 -2.98
N ASN A 60 2.71 -5.34 -4.15
CA ASN A 60 1.35 -5.74 -4.49
C ASN A 60 1.31 -7.08 -5.24
N ALA A 61 0.34 -7.92 -4.91
CA ALA A 61 -0.07 -9.00 -5.80
C ALA A 61 -0.52 -8.42 -7.16
N PRO A 62 -0.44 -9.17 -8.26
CA PRO A 62 -0.88 -8.68 -9.57
C PRO A 62 -2.30 -8.11 -9.51
N PRO A 63 -2.59 -6.97 -10.17
CA PRO A 63 -3.93 -6.40 -10.19
C PRO A 63 -4.92 -7.30 -10.93
N ALA A 64 -4.42 -8.08 -11.88
CA ALA A 64 -5.08 -9.16 -12.62
C ALA A 64 -4.01 -9.95 -13.39
N GLY A 65 -4.46 -10.93 -14.18
CA GLY A 65 -3.55 -11.78 -14.96
C GLY A 65 -3.09 -13.01 -14.17
N HIS A 66 -2.31 -13.83 -14.82
CA HIS A 66 -1.87 -15.13 -14.29
C HIS A 66 -0.38 -15.41 -14.54
N ASP A 67 0.32 -14.47 -15.16
CA ASP A 67 1.74 -14.50 -15.42
C ASP A 67 2.34 -13.08 -15.36
N ARG A 68 3.64 -12.99 -15.54
CA ARG A 68 4.40 -11.74 -15.42
C ARG A 68 3.97 -10.68 -16.44
N ASP A 69 3.76 -11.08 -17.69
CA ASP A 69 3.46 -10.16 -18.78
C ASP A 69 2.03 -9.61 -18.64
N THR A 70 1.07 -10.47 -18.32
CA THR A 70 -0.34 -10.08 -18.16
C THR A 70 -0.59 -9.21 -16.94
N ALA A 71 0.23 -9.30 -15.90
CA ALA A 71 0.13 -8.46 -14.71
C ALA A 71 0.37 -6.97 -15.02
N GLN A 72 1.43 -6.66 -15.79
CA GLN A 72 1.72 -5.28 -16.19
C GLN A 72 0.67 -4.75 -17.17
N ILE A 73 0.29 -5.55 -18.16
CA ILE A 73 -0.75 -5.19 -19.13
C ILE A 73 -2.07 -4.86 -18.43
N ALA A 74 -2.47 -5.65 -17.44
CA ALA A 74 -3.69 -5.39 -16.68
C ALA A 74 -3.66 -4.04 -15.97
N TRP A 75 -2.54 -3.68 -15.35
CA TRP A 75 -2.38 -2.38 -14.70
C TRP A 75 -2.49 -1.22 -15.70
N ASP A 76 -1.82 -1.33 -16.83
CA ASP A 76 -1.81 -0.30 -17.90
C ASP A 76 -3.21 -0.12 -18.52
N GLN A 77 -4.00 -1.20 -18.56
CA GLN A 77 -5.40 -1.19 -18.97
C GLN A 77 -6.37 -0.66 -17.90
N GLY A 78 -5.88 -0.23 -16.75
CA GLY A 78 -6.69 0.36 -15.69
C GLY A 78 -7.31 -0.65 -14.71
N VAL A 79 -6.93 -1.93 -14.75
CA VAL A 79 -7.38 -2.91 -13.73
C VAL A 79 -6.72 -2.57 -12.38
N ARG A 80 -7.52 -2.61 -11.31
CA ARG A 80 -7.10 -2.20 -9.96
C ARG A 80 -7.39 -3.29 -8.92
N GLY A 81 -7.25 -4.55 -9.30
CA GLY A 81 -7.50 -5.71 -8.45
C GLY A 81 -8.69 -6.53 -8.88
N THR A 82 -8.69 -7.78 -8.48
CA THR A 82 -9.76 -8.76 -8.75
C THR A 82 -10.34 -9.38 -7.49
N THR A 83 -9.84 -8.96 -6.31
CA THR A 83 -10.14 -9.62 -5.03
C THR A 83 -11.63 -9.59 -4.69
N CYS A 84 -12.36 -8.51 -5.04
CA CYS A 84 -13.80 -8.37 -4.78
C CYS A 84 -14.70 -8.79 -5.97
N LEU A 85 -14.13 -9.24 -7.11
CA LEU A 85 -14.89 -9.45 -8.34
C LEU A 85 -15.43 -10.89 -8.44
N PRO A 86 -16.78 -11.08 -8.38
CA PRO A 86 -17.37 -12.39 -8.60
C PRO A 86 -17.02 -12.94 -10.00
N GLY A 87 -16.68 -14.23 -10.06
CA GLY A 87 -16.28 -14.92 -11.29
C GLY A 87 -14.81 -14.75 -11.68
N ARG A 88 -14.02 -13.99 -10.90
CA ARG A 88 -12.57 -13.83 -11.13
C ARG A 88 -11.72 -14.45 -10.01
N GLU A 89 -12.29 -15.32 -9.19
CA GLU A 89 -11.63 -15.91 -8.02
C GLU A 89 -10.40 -16.73 -8.42
N GLU A 90 -10.47 -17.51 -9.49
CA GLU A 90 -9.33 -18.33 -9.93
C GLU A 90 -8.18 -17.49 -10.52
N GLU A 91 -8.49 -16.38 -11.14
CA GLU A 91 -7.48 -15.42 -11.59
C GLU A 91 -6.77 -14.76 -10.40
N PHE A 92 -7.54 -14.30 -9.41
CA PHE A 92 -7.01 -13.78 -8.15
C PHE A 92 -6.04 -14.78 -7.49
N LYS A 93 -6.46 -16.05 -7.37
CA LYS A 93 -5.66 -17.09 -6.75
C LYS A 93 -4.34 -17.34 -7.49
N ARG A 94 -4.38 -17.41 -8.84
CA ARG A 94 -3.15 -17.60 -9.64
C ARG A 94 -2.18 -16.42 -9.48
N GLY A 95 -2.68 -15.20 -9.56
CA GLY A 95 -1.86 -13.99 -9.32
C GLY A 95 -1.27 -13.96 -7.92
N PHE A 96 -2.06 -14.32 -6.91
CA PHE A 96 -1.58 -14.36 -5.53
C PHE A 96 -0.51 -15.43 -5.29
N MET A 97 -0.61 -16.60 -5.92
CA MET A 97 0.43 -17.65 -5.85
C MET A 97 1.74 -17.15 -6.46
N MET A 98 1.71 -16.45 -7.59
CA MET A 98 2.91 -15.82 -8.16
C MET A 98 3.50 -14.77 -7.19
N ALA A 99 2.66 -13.97 -6.53
CA ALA A 99 3.13 -13.03 -5.51
C ALA A 99 3.81 -13.74 -4.34
N LEU A 100 3.30 -14.89 -3.88
CA LEU A 100 3.94 -15.67 -2.83
C LEU A 100 5.33 -16.20 -3.23
N GLU A 101 5.51 -16.64 -4.47
CA GLU A 101 6.82 -17.07 -4.98
C GLU A 101 7.84 -15.90 -4.96
N TYR A 102 7.40 -14.70 -5.35
CA TYR A 102 8.22 -13.49 -5.22
C TYR A 102 8.49 -13.15 -3.76
N ALA A 103 7.48 -13.15 -2.90
CA ALA A 103 7.64 -12.86 -1.48
C ALA A 103 8.64 -13.80 -0.80
N ASP A 104 8.61 -15.08 -1.16
CA ASP A 104 9.57 -16.06 -0.63
C ASP A 104 11.00 -15.75 -1.09
N ARG A 105 11.20 -15.53 -2.38
CA ARG A 105 12.52 -15.22 -2.94
C ARG A 105 13.10 -13.90 -2.40
N LEU A 106 12.25 -12.87 -2.24
CA LEU A 106 12.63 -11.54 -1.76
C LEU A 106 12.65 -11.44 -0.23
N GLN A 107 12.28 -12.50 0.47
CA GLN A 107 12.07 -12.49 1.93
C GLN A 107 11.15 -11.35 2.39
N CYS A 108 10.18 -10.99 1.53
CA CYS A 108 9.23 -9.93 1.81
C CYS A 108 8.14 -10.42 2.78
N PRO A 109 7.94 -9.75 3.91
CA PRO A 109 6.96 -10.21 4.90
C PRO A 109 5.51 -9.95 4.50
N ARG A 110 5.24 -9.01 3.59
CA ARG A 110 3.90 -8.47 3.31
C ARG A 110 3.57 -8.43 1.84
N ILE A 111 2.33 -8.83 1.51
CA ILE A 111 1.77 -8.75 0.17
C ILE A 111 0.46 -7.96 0.26
N HIS A 112 0.37 -6.84 -0.45
CA HIS A 112 -0.88 -6.10 -0.58
C HIS A 112 -1.74 -6.71 -1.71
N VAL A 113 -3.04 -6.87 -1.46
CA VAL A 113 -4.04 -7.30 -2.44
C VAL A 113 -5.03 -6.18 -2.70
N MET A 114 -5.01 -5.63 -3.91
CA MET A 114 -5.95 -4.58 -4.30
C MET A 114 -7.38 -5.14 -4.40
N ALA A 115 -8.34 -4.42 -3.82
CA ALA A 115 -9.74 -4.86 -3.77
C ALA A 115 -10.35 -5.04 -5.16
N GLY A 116 -10.23 -4.04 -6.01
CA GLY A 116 -10.83 -4.00 -7.35
C GLY A 116 -11.75 -2.80 -7.53
N LEU A 117 -12.18 -2.60 -8.77
CA LEU A 117 -13.18 -1.58 -9.12
C LEU A 117 -14.58 -2.17 -9.08
N VAL A 118 -15.55 -1.37 -8.67
CA VAL A 118 -16.97 -1.72 -8.72
C VAL A 118 -17.44 -1.62 -10.18
N PRO A 119 -17.84 -2.73 -10.82
CA PRO A 119 -18.40 -2.72 -12.16
C PRO A 119 -19.68 -1.89 -12.23
N GLU A 120 -20.00 -1.32 -13.38
CA GLU A 120 -21.15 -0.43 -13.57
C GLU A 120 -22.46 -1.09 -13.11
N SER A 121 -22.63 -2.38 -13.38
CA SER A 121 -23.82 -3.18 -12.99
C SER A 121 -24.03 -3.28 -11.47
N PHE A 122 -22.99 -3.00 -10.65
CA PHE A 122 -23.07 -3.04 -9.20
C PHE A 122 -23.01 -1.65 -8.55
N ARG A 123 -22.87 -0.57 -9.36
CA ARG A 123 -22.81 0.78 -8.82
C ARG A 123 -24.15 1.21 -8.26
N LEU A 124 -24.14 1.76 -7.05
CA LEU A 124 -25.31 2.37 -6.46
C LEU A 124 -25.63 3.69 -7.20
N PRO A 125 -26.91 4.04 -7.36
CA PRO A 125 -27.29 5.35 -7.84
C PRO A 125 -26.67 6.42 -6.94
N ASN A 126 -25.90 7.33 -7.54
CA ASN A 126 -25.24 8.36 -6.76
C ASN A 126 -25.81 9.74 -7.06
N PRO A 127 -26.42 10.41 -6.06
CA PRO A 127 -26.97 11.73 -6.22
C PRO A 127 -25.94 12.86 -6.21
N LEU A 128 -24.67 12.59 -5.87
CA LEU A 128 -23.63 13.61 -5.76
C LEU A 128 -22.74 13.68 -7.01
N PRO A 129 -22.29 14.87 -7.41
CA PRO A 129 -21.28 15.04 -8.44
C PRO A 129 -20.00 14.24 -8.11
N THR A 130 -19.38 13.65 -9.12
CA THR A 130 -18.19 12.79 -8.97
C THR A 130 -17.04 13.47 -8.20
N LEU A 131 -16.88 14.78 -8.33
CA LEU A 131 -15.86 15.56 -7.64
C LEU A 131 -16.05 15.63 -6.11
N LEU A 132 -17.25 15.35 -5.60
CA LEU A 132 -17.57 15.34 -4.18
C LEU A 132 -17.62 13.91 -3.60
N GLN A 133 -17.38 12.91 -4.44
CA GLN A 133 -17.39 11.51 -4.04
C GLN A 133 -15.98 11.07 -3.67
N THR A 134 -15.67 11.12 -2.39
CA THR A 134 -14.38 10.62 -1.86
C THR A 134 -14.43 9.15 -1.50
N SER A 135 -15.62 8.59 -1.34
CA SER A 135 -15.85 7.18 -0.99
C SER A 135 -17.19 6.66 -1.52
N ALA A 136 -17.28 5.35 -1.65
CA ALA A 136 -18.52 4.63 -1.97
C ALA A 136 -18.71 3.52 -0.92
N PRO A 137 -19.90 3.34 -0.33
CA PRO A 137 -20.12 2.41 0.79
C PRO A 137 -20.21 0.93 0.37
N HIS A 138 -19.50 0.54 -0.69
CA HIS A 138 -19.61 -0.80 -1.26
C HIS A 138 -19.05 -1.91 -0.35
N ALA A 139 -17.92 -1.63 0.32
CA ALA A 139 -17.27 -2.62 1.18
C ALA A 139 -18.08 -2.91 2.46
N ALA A 140 -18.81 -1.93 2.97
CA ALA A 140 -19.70 -2.09 4.12
C ALA A 140 -21.04 -2.75 3.76
N THR A 141 -21.46 -2.69 2.48
CA THR A 141 -22.78 -3.15 2.05
C THR A 141 -22.75 -4.66 1.74
N PRO A 142 -23.62 -5.49 2.38
CA PRO A 142 -23.75 -6.89 2.03
C PRO A 142 -24.09 -7.09 0.54
N GLY A 143 -23.48 -8.10 -0.08
CA GLY A 143 -23.73 -8.42 -1.49
C GLY A 143 -22.61 -9.25 -2.12
N PRO A 144 -22.80 -9.68 -3.39
CA PRO A 144 -21.91 -10.66 -4.03
C PRO A 144 -20.43 -10.24 -4.06
N MET A 145 -20.14 -8.94 -4.23
CA MET A 145 -18.77 -8.45 -4.25
C MET A 145 -18.11 -8.55 -2.87
N ARG A 146 -18.85 -8.17 -1.81
CA ARG A 146 -18.35 -8.27 -0.43
C ARG A 146 -18.13 -9.73 -0.04
N ASP A 147 -19.05 -10.62 -0.37
CA ASP A 147 -18.93 -12.05 -0.09
C ASP A 147 -17.73 -12.66 -0.83
N THR A 148 -17.50 -12.27 -2.08
CA THR A 148 -16.33 -12.69 -2.86
C THR A 148 -15.04 -12.15 -2.24
N TYR A 149 -15.03 -10.89 -1.82
CA TYR A 149 -13.88 -10.25 -1.16
C TYR A 149 -13.50 -11.02 0.11
N LEU A 150 -14.46 -11.28 0.99
CA LEU A 150 -14.21 -12.02 2.24
C LEU A 150 -13.70 -13.44 1.99
N ARG A 151 -14.27 -14.17 1.01
CA ARG A 151 -13.79 -15.51 0.66
C ARG A 151 -12.38 -15.50 0.11
N ASN A 152 -12.06 -14.58 -0.79
CA ASN A 152 -10.75 -14.45 -1.38
C ASN A 152 -9.68 -14.02 -0.36
N LEU A 153 -10.01 -13.09 0.53
CA LEU A 153 -9.12 -12.67 1.62
C LEU A 153 -8.84 -13.80 2.61
N ARG A 154 -9.86 -14.59 2.98
CA ARG A 154 -9.68 -15.76 3.84
C ARG A 154 -8.73 -16.75 3.20
N TRP A 155 -8.98 -17.11 1.94
CA TRP A 155 -8.12 -18.03 1.20
C TRP A 155 -6.68 -17.52 1.07
N ALA A 156 -6.49 -16.23 0.74
CA ALA A 156 -5.17 -15.62 0.62
C ALA A 156 -4.41 -15.62 1.95
N ALA A 157 -5.07 -15.24 3.03
CA ALA A 157 -4.47 -15.21 4.37
C ALA A 157 -4.09 -16.63 4.86
N GLU A 158 -4.96 -17.62 4.69
CA GLU A 158 -4.68 -19.02 5.01
C GLU A 158 -3.50 -19.57 4.19
N THR A 159 -3.42 -19.18 2.92
CA THR A 159 -2.35 -19.60 2.03
C THR A 159 -1.02 -18.92 2.40
N ALA A 160 -1.03 -17.62 2.63
CA ALA A 160 0.14 -16.84 3.04
C ALA A 160 0.69 -17.25 4.42
N ALA A 161 -0.18 -17.67 5.35
CA ALA A 161 0.22 -18.15 6.69
C ALA A 161 1.18 -19.34 6.62
N LYS A 162 1.00 -20.23 5.63
CA LYS A 162 1.87 -21.39 5.42
C LYS A 162 3.32 -21.01 5.06
N ALA A 163 3.48 -19.82 4.47
CA ALA A 163 4.77 -19.24 4.11
C ALA A 163 5.24 -18.17 5.13
N GLY A 164 4.52 -17.99 6.25
CA GLY A 164 4.82 -16.97 7.25
C GLY A 164 4.69 -15.54 6.74
N ARG A 165 3.76 -15.28 5.79
CA ARG A 165 3.56 -13.95 5.18
C ARG A 165 2.24 -13.33 5.63
N GLU A 166 2.20 -11.99 5.69
CA GLU A 166 1.01 -11.20 5.94
C GLU A 166 0.36 -10.77 4.62
N VAL A 167 -0.97 -10.72 4.60
CA VAL A 167 -1.78 -10.16 3.51
C VAL A 167 -2.31 -8.81 3.97
N LEU A 168 -2.11 -7.78 3.16
CA LEU A 168 -2.60 -6.44 3.46
C LEU A 168 -3.75 -6.06 2.53
N ILE A 169 -4.71 -5.33 3.09
CA ILE A 169 -5.76 -4.61 2.36
C ILE A 169 -5.64 -3.12 2.63
N GLU A 170 -5.97 -2.30 1.65
CA GLU A 170 -5.81 -0.87 1.70
C GLU A 170 -7.08 -0.14 1.29
N PRO A 171 -7.59 0.78 2.13
CA PRO A 171 -8.58 1.75 1.71
C PRO A 171 -7.98 2.83 0.81
N ILE A 172 -8.47 2.92 -0.42
CA ILE A 172 -7.99 3.87 -1.43
C ILE A 172 -9.11 4.86 -1.79
N ASN A 173 -8.77 6.15 -1.90
CA ASN A 173 -9.73 7.19 -2.24
C ASN A 173 -10.25 7.07 -3.68
N THR A 174 -11.50 7.48 -3.92
CA THR A 174 -12.14 7.43 -5.23
C THR A 174 -11.85 8.64 -6.12
N ARG A 175 -11.08 9.62 -5.63
CA ARG A 175 -10.57 10.73 -6.44
C ARG A 175 -9.42 10.24 -7.34
N ASP A 176 -8.47 9.49 -6.77
CA ASP A 176 -7.33 8.93 -7.50
C ASP A 176 -7.72 7.66 -8.27
N ILE A 177 -8.54 6.80 -7.65
CA ILE A 177 -9.03 5.57 -8.28
C ILE A 177 -10.57 5.56 -8.21
N PRO A 178 -11.25 6.11 -9.22
CA PRO A 178 -12.72 6.13 -9.27
C PRO A 178 -13.31 4.72 -9.15
N HIS A 179 -14.36 4.61 -8.34
CA HIS A 179 -15.08 3.35 -8.11
C HIS A 179 -14.27 2.24 -7.42
N PHE A 180 -13.15 2.57 -6.76
CA PHE A 180 -12.45 1.57 -5.96
C PHE A 180 -13.36 1.02 -4.87
N PHE A 181 -13.33 -0.30 -4.63
CA PHE A 181 -14.30 -0.98 -3.77
C PHE A 181 -14.14 -0.65 -2.28
N LEU A 182 -12.90 -0.61 -1.77
CA LEU A 182 -12.59 -0.36 -0.36
C LEU A 182 -12.03 1.04 -0.16
N ASN A 183 -12.74 1.90 0.59
CA ASN A 183 -12.36 3.32 0.67
C ASN A 183 -12.12 3.85 2.10
N ARG A 184 -12.63 3.17 3.14
CA ARG A 184 -12.61 3.68 4.52
C ARG A 184 -11.83 2.76 5.44
N GLN A 185 -11.13 3.36 6.41
CA GLN A 185 -10.42 2.60 7.44
C GLN A 185 -11.39 1.75 8.27
N ASP A 186 -12.54 2.31 8.65
CA ASP A 186 -13.55 1.58 9.43
C ASP A 186 -14.00 0.29 8.72
N ASP A 187 -14.22 0.36 7.39
CA ASP A 187 -14.63 -0.80 6.57
C ASP A 187 -13.50 -1.84 6.50
N ALA A 188 -12.24 -1.40 6.30
CA ALA A 188 -11.10 -2.31 6.26
C ALA A 188 -10.91 -3.04 7.59
N HIS A 189 -11.00 -2.34 8.70
CA HIS A 189 -10.88 -2.93 10.02
C HIS A 189 -12.03 -3.88 10.36
N ALA A 190 -13.26 -3.55 9.94
CA ALA A 190 -14.42 -4.46 10.05
C ALA A 190 -14.21 -5.74 9.25
N ILE A 191 -13.70 -5.65 8.00
CA ILE A 191 -13.38 -6.80 7.14
C ILE A 191 -12.29 -7.68 7.77
N VAL A 192 -11.20 -7.08 8.24
CA VAL A 192 -10.12 -7.84 8.92
C VAL A 192 -10.65 -8.54 10.17
N GLN A 193 -11.53 -7.89 10.92
CA GLN A 193 -12.17 -8.50 12.08
C GLN A 193 -13.10 -9.65 11.72
N GLU A 194 -13.88 -9.53 10.65
CA GLU A 194 -14.81 -10.58 10.20
C GLU A 194 -14.09 -11.80 9.62
N VAL A 195 -13.02 -11.57 8.85
CA VAL A 195 -12.17 -12.68 8.36
C VAL A 195 -11.46 -13.37 9.53
N ASN A 196 -11.06 -12.62 10.55
CA ASN A 196 -10.50 -13.08 11.81
C ASN A 196 -9.30 -14.03 11.66
N LEU A 197 -8.35 -13.68 10.79
CA LEU A 197 -7.07 -14.36 10.63
C LEU A 197 -5.94 -13.42 11.07
N PRO A 198 -4.96 -13.90 11.86
CA PRO A 198 -3.95 -13.05 12.50
C PRO A 198 -3.02 -12.35 11.50
N ASN A 199 -2.84 -12.93 10.31
CA ASN A 199 -1.96 -12.43 9.25
C ASN A 199 -2.71 -11.66 8.14
N LEU A 200 -4.02 -11.41 8.28
CA LEU A 200 -4.73 -10.43 7.47
C LEU A 200 -4.71 -9.09 8.20
N LYS A 201 -4.11 -8.09 7.58
CA LYS A 201 -3.84 -6.78 8.20
C LYS A 201 -4.28 -5.64 7.29
N VAL A 202 -4.21 -4.43 7.82
CA VAL A 202 -4.50 -3.19 7.09
C VAL A 202 -3.19 -2.48 6.76
N GLN A 203 -3.05 -2.05 5.51
CA GLN A 203 -2.17 -1.00 5.06
C GLN A 203 -2.90 0.33 5.25
N PHE A 204 -2.40 1.15 6.14
CA PHE A 204 -3.02 2.42 6.47
C PHE A 204 -2.26 3.56 5.77
N ASP A 205 -2.70 3.94 4.58
CA ASP A 205 -2.18 5.12 3.88
C ASP A 205 -2.85 6.38 4.44
N LEU A 206 -2.03 7.26 5.02
CA LEU A 206 -2.50 8.52 5.64
C LEU A 206 -3.00 9.52 4.59
N TYR A 207 -2.44 9.48 3.37
CA TYR A 207 -2.89 10.30 2.25
C TYR A 207 -4.32 9.93 1.82
N HIS A 208 -4.59 8.66 1.60
CA HIS A 208 -5.93 8.21 1.23
C HIS A 208 -6.95 8.46 2.34
N CYS A 209 -6.56 8.22 3.59
CA CYS A 209 -7.40 8.47 4.75
C CYS A 209 -7.78 9.95 4.89
N GLN A 210 -6.81 10.87 4.72
CA GLN A 210 -7.10 12.31 4.82
C GLN A 210 -8.13 12.74 3.77
N ILE A 211 -8.03 12.26 2.54
CA ILE A 211 -8.96 12.63 1.46
C ILE A 211 -10.38 12.14 1.72
N VAL A 212 -10.53 10.93 2.28
CA VAL A 212 -11.84 10.27 2.43
C VAL A 212 -12.50 10.60 3.76
N GLU A 213 -11.74 10.58 4.84
CA GLU A 213 -12.27 10.56 6.20
C GLU A 213 -11.75 11.72 7.06
N GLY A 214 -10.51 12.15 6.82
CA GLY A 214 -9.82 13.09 7.72
C GLY A 214 -9.55 12.49 9.10
N ASP A 215 -9.33 13.36 10.09
CA ASP A 215 -9.11 12.98 11.50
C ASP A 215 -7.99 11.95 11.70
N VAL A 216 -6.94 12.04 10.84
CA VAL A 216 -5.87 11.04 10.70
C VAL A 216 -5.15 10.78 12.02
N GLN A 217 -4.87 11.80 12.81
CA GLN A 217 -4.18 11.66 14.10
C GLN A 217 -4.96 10.77 15.07
N ASN A 218 -6.28 11.01 15.24
CA ASN A 218 -7.13 10.20 16.10
C ASN A 218 -7.28 8.77 15.56
N LYS A 219 -7.33 8.59 14.24
CA LYS A 219 -7.36 7.25 13.61
C LYS A 219 -6.06 6.48 13.86
N ILE A 220 -4.89 7.12 13.83
CA ILE A 220 -3.63 6.49 14.24
C ILE A 220 -3.73 6.02 15.71
N ARG A 221 -4.17 6.88 16.62
CA ARG A 221 -4.34 6.54 18.04
C ARG A 221 -5.35 5.41 18.26
N HIS A 222 -6.36 5.32 17.40
CA HIS A 222 -7.40 4.29 17.50
C HIS A 222 -6.96 2.95 16.93
N TYR A 223 -6.39 2.94 15.71
CA TYR A 223 -6.15 1.68 14.98
C TYR A 223 -4.79 1.04 15.24
N LEU A 224 -3.73 1.81 15.47
CA LEU A 224 -2.40 1.24 15.70
C LEU A 224 -2.36 0.26 16.89
N PRO A 225 -2.99 0.58 18.06
CA PRO A 225 -3.01 -0.32 19.21
C PRO A 225 -3.80 -1.62 19.01
N THR A 226 -4.62 -1.71 17.95
CA THR A 226 -5.38 -2.93 17.67
C THR A 226 -4.52 -4.10 17.19
N GLY A 227 -3.26 -3.83 16.80
CA GLY A 227 -2.35 -4.81 16.19
C GLY A 227 -2.79 -5.27 14.79
N LYS A 228 -3.79 -4.57 14.20
CA LYS A 228 -4.31 -4.89 12.84
C LYS A 228 -3.68 -4.04 11.74
N VAL A 229 -2.96 -2.98 12.06
CA VAL A 229 -2.19 -2.18 11.09
C VAL A 229 -0.78 -2.73 11.03
N ALA A 230 -0.35 -3.22 9.86
CA ALA A 230 1.00 -3.77 9.67
C ALA A 230 1.94 -2.82 8.91
N HIS A 231 1.39 -1.85 8.21
CA HIS A 231 2.15 -0.93 7.38
C HIS A 231 1.43 0.43 7.29
N LEU A 232 2.20 1.51 7.33
CA LEU A 232 1.71 2.87 7.08
C LEU A 232 2.28 3.39 5.77
N GLN A 233 1.54 4.29 5.10
CA GLN A 233 2.07 5.04 3.96
C GLN A 233 1.82 6.53 4.12
N ILE A 234 2.68 7.34 3.51
CA ILE A 234 2.71 8.80 3.66
C ILE A 234 2.87 9.51 2.32
N ALA A 235 2.11 10.60 2.16
CA ALA A 235 2.26 11.58 1.08
C ALA A 235 1.59 12.91 1.48
N GLY A 236 2.07 14.03 0.94
CA GLY A 236 1.44 15.33 1.12
C GLY A 236 0.09 15.42 0.41
N VAL A 237 -0.93 15.96 1.08
CA VAL A 237 -2.29 16.12 0.54
C VAL A 237 -2.49 17.58 0.15
N PRO A 238 -3.09 17.89 -1.00
CA PRO A 238 -3.75 17.01 -1.97
C PRO A 238 -2.88 16.55 -3.16
N GLN A 239 -1.65 17.06 -3.35
CA GLN A 239 -0.86 16.83 -4.56
C GLN A 239 -0.12 15.50 -4.61
N ARG A 240 -0.10 14.75 -3.51
CA ARG A 240 0.65 13.50 -3.35
C ARG A 240 2.16 13.69 -3.55
N HIS A 241 2.69 14.83 -3.05
CA HIS A 241 4.11 15.16 -3.02
C HIS A 241 4.75 14.80 -1.67
N GLU A 242 5.92 15.38 -1.38
CA GLU A 242 6.65 15.19 -0.13
C GLU A 242 5.76 15.43 1.09
N PRO A 243 5.92 14.66 2.20
CA PRO A 243 5.01 14.75 3.35
C PRO A 243 5.12 16.08 4.12
N ASP A 244 6.19 16.85 3.97
CA ASP A 244 6.31 18.18 4.58
C ASP A 244 5.61 19.29 3.77
N THR A 245 4.79 18.91 2.78
CA THR A 245 3.97 19.83 1.98
C THR A 245 2.49 19.46 2.07
N GLY A 246 1.63 20.47 1.90
CA GLY A 246 0.18 20.25 1.87
C GLY A 246 -0.50 20.43 3.24
N GLU A 247 -1.68 19.82 3.40
CA GLU A 247 -2.59 20.11 4.54
C GLU A 247 -2.36 19.24 5.78
N LEU A 248 -1.56 18.17 5.69
CA LEU A 248 -1.21 17.33 6.84
C LEU A 248 0.07 17.83 7.51
N HIS A 249 0.04 17.99 8.83
CA HIS A 249 1.22 18.35 9.60
C HIS A 249 1.98 17.07 10.03
N TYR A 250 2.86 16.57 9.15
CA TYR A 250 3.51 15.28 9.34
C TYR A 250 4.44 15.21 10.55
N ASP A 251 5.07 16.29 10.98
CA ASP A 251 5.86 16.25 12.22
C ASP A 251 5.00 15.81 13.41
N THR A 252 3.79 16.37 13.55
CA THR A 252 2.83 15.96 14.59
C THR A 252 2.37 14.51 14.40
N LEU A 253 2.14 14.07 13.15
CA LEU A 253 1.73 12.69 12.89
C LEU A 253 2.85 11.70 13.20
N PHE A 254 4.10 12.02 12.86
CA PHE A 254 5.26 11.19 13.21
C PHE A 254 5.44 11.07 14.72
N ASP A 255 5.33 12.19 15.47
CA ASP A 255 5.39 12.15 16.92
C ASP A 255 4.26 11.29 17.52
N THR A 256 3.05 11.40 16.96
CA THR A 256 1.91 10.56 17.35
C THR A 256 2.18 9.07 17.08
N ILE A 257 2.72 8.74 15.91
CA ILE A 257 3.06 7.35 15.57
C ILE A 257 4.14 6.82 16.53
N GLU A 258 5.18 7.59 16.84
CA GLU A 258 6.22 7.18 17.80
C GLU A 258 5.65 6.98 19.20
N GLU A 259 4.83 7.91 19.70
CA GLU A 259 4.17 7.81 21.00
C GLU A 259 3.31 6.53 21.11
N VAL A 260 2.42 6.33 20.14
CA VAL A 260 1.51 5.18 20.13
C VAL A 260 2.26 3.87 19.93
N SER A 261 3.27 3.86 19.04
CA SER A 261 4.12 2.68 18.81
C SER A 261 4.86 2.25 20.07
N ALA A 262 5.38 3.20 20.83
CA ALA A 262 6.05 2.92 22.12
C ALA A 262 5.09 2.28 23.14
N GLN A 263 3.80 2.65 23.10
CA GLN A 263 2.78 2.13 24.01
C GLN A 263 2.28 0.73 23.60
N CYS A 264 2.11 0.46 22.30
CA CYS A 264 1.50 -0.78 21.80
C CYS A 264 2.49 -1.77 21.18
N GLY A 265 3.78 -1.41 21.05
CA GLY A 265 4.80 -2.27 20.45
C GLY A 265 4.73 -2.37 18.91
N TRP A 266 4.08 -1.42 18.23
CA TRP A 266 4.07 -1.42 16.77
C TRP A 266 5.48 -1.12 16.22
N ASP A 267 5.96 -1.97 15.33
CA ASP A 267 7.29 -1.91 14.72
C ASP A 267 7.23 -2.02 13.19
N GLY A 268 6.21 -1.45 12.58
CA GLY A 268 6.03 -1.43 11.13
C GLY A 268 6.90 -0.41 10.40
N TRP A 269 6.67 -0.26 9.11
CA TRP A 269 7.35 0.68 8.23
C TRP A 269 6.38 1.77 7.76
N LEU A 270 6.94 2.94 7.42
CA LEU A 270 6.25 4.03 6.75
C LEU A 270 6.73 4.07 5.29
N GLY A 271 5.89 3.63 4.36
CA GLY A 271 6.15 3.69 2.92
C GLY A 271 6.03 5.12 2.40
N CYS A 272 7.06 5.61 1.73
CA CYS A 272 7.09 6.94 1.12
C CYS A 272 6.44 6.87 -0.27
N GLU A 273 5.09 6.80 -0.31
CA GLU A 273 4.33 6.62 -1.55
C GLU A 273 3.84 7.95 -2.12
N TYR A 274 4.81 8.77 -2.53
CA TYR A 274 4.53 10.09 -3.08
C TYR A 274 5.33 10.36 -4.36
N ARG A 275 4.87 11.33 -5.15
CA ARG A 275 5.57 11.81 -6.35
C ARG A 275 6.44 12.99 -5.97
N PRO A 276 7.77 12.93 -6.21
CA PRO A 276 8.64 14.07 -5.94
C PRO A 276 8.14 15.34 -6.65
N ALA A 277 8.01 16.45 -5.92
CA ALA A 277 7.53 17.72 -6.48
C ALA A 277 8.44 18.25 -7.60
N LEU A 278 9.73 17.92 -7.55
CA LEU A 278 10.69 18.24 -8.60
C LEU A 278 10.50 17.39 -9.87
N GLY A 279 9.67 16.33 -9.81
CA GLY A 279 9.41 15.44 -10.92
C GLY A 279 10.54 14.43 -11.20
N ALA A 280 10.41 13.71 -12.34
CA ALA A 280 11.37 12.70 -12.78
C ALA A 280 12.57 13.35 -13.50
N VAL A 281 13.26 14.25 -12.82
CA VAL A 281 14.50 14.89 -13.28
C VAL A 281 15.68 14.40 -12.47
N ALA A 282 16.89 14.51 -13.01
CA ALA A 282 18.11 14.04 -12.33
C ALA A 282 18.21 14.59 -10.90
N GLY A 283 18.20 13.71 -9.90
CA GLY A 283 18.22 14.07 -8.48
C GLY A 283 16.89 14.62 -7.94
N GLY A 284 15.78 14.51 -8.68
CA GLY A 284 14.48 15.01 -8.27
C GLY A 284 14.02 14.41 -6.94
N THR A 285 14.13 13.10 -6.79
CA THR A 285 13.81 12.42 -5.51
C THR A 285 14.74 12.87 -4.39
N SER A 286 16.06 12.76 -4.58
CA SER A 286 17.05 13.09 -3.54
C SER A 286 16.97 14.56 -3.08
N GLY A 287 16.60 15.47 -3.99
CA GLY A 287 16.39 16.90 -3.71
C GLY A 287 15.20 17.16 -2.78
N GLY A 288 14.15 16.32 -2.87
CA GLY A 288 12.96 16.40 -2.03
C GLY A 288 13.08 15.79 -0.63
N LEU A 289 14.17 15.06 -0.32
CA LEU A 289 14.32 14.32 0.96
C LEU A 289 14.77 15.18 2.16
N GLY A 290 14.67 16.50 2.07
CA GLY A 290 15.02 17.40 3.18
C GLY A 290 14.26 17.09 4.48
N TRP A 291 12.99 16.73 4.39
CA TRP A 291 12.14 16.33 5.51
C TRP A 291 12.66 15.08 6.23
N LEU A 292 13.10 14.07 5.46
CA LEU A 292 13.62 12.81 6.01
C LEU A 292 14.93 13.05 6.77
N LYS A 293 15.83 13.86 6.20
CA LYS A 293 17.11 14.23 6.84
C LYS A 293 16.88 14.96 8.16
N ARG A 294 15.95 15.92 8.21
CA ARG A 294 15.59 16.61 9.47
C ARG A 294 15.10 15.62 10.52
N ARG A 295 14.21 14.69 10.14
CA ARG A 295 13.62 13.72 11.07
C ARG A 295 14.64 12.71 11.60
N THR A 296 15.60 12.28 10.78
CA THR A 296 16.63 11.30 11.19
C THR A 296 17.80 11.91 11.96
N THR A 297 18.09 13.21 11.75
CA THR A 297 19.22 13.91 12.44
C THR A 297 18.82 14.52 13.79
N SER A 298 17.55 14.84 14.01
CA SER A 298 17.08 15.45 15.27
C SER A 298 17.03 14.49 16.47
N LEU A 299 17.48 13.25 16.30
CA LEU A 299 17.44 12.17 17.29
C LEU A 299 18.86 11.65 17.67
N GLY A 300 19.92 12.39 17.28
CA GLY A 300 21.33 12.08 17.59
C GLY A 300 21.91 12.93 18.71
#